data_63de6644336f5dd9e69ba8bf26e09d37
#
_entry.id   63de6644336f5dd9e69ba8bf26e09d37
#
_cell.length_a   1.000
_cell.length_b   1.000
_cell.length_c   1.000
_cell.angle_alpha   90.00
_cell.angle_beta   90.00
_cell.angle_gamma   90.00
#
_symmetry.space_group_name_H-M   'P 1'
#
loop_
_entity.id
_entity.type
_entity.pdbx_description
1 polymer ?
#
loop_
_entity_poly.entity_id
_entity_poly.type
_entity_poly.pdbx_seq_one_letter_code
_entity_poly.pdbx_strand_id
1 'polypeptide(L)'
;MSVSMDSAARVISGTHGQAWMDDELCGETLGLQAKVAANKEEVPMCCQFMVDTKLMSAKGTGTIRFHKVNSRMAIKMSDNLKAGKDTRVKLVSLLNDPDTYGAERVVIYDASFDDLTLADWELAAKGQIECPFTFTRWDYLDLIQPK
;
A
#
# COMPACT_ATOMS: atom_id res chain seq x y z
N MET A 1 -5.12 -24.66 23.75
CA MET A 1 -5.67 -24.25 22.45
C MET A 1 -5.50 -22.75 22.28
N SER A 2 -4.91 -22.33 21.19
CA SER A 2 -4.76 -20.90 20.95
C SER A 2 -6.02 -20.34 20.28
N VAL A 3 -6.42 -19.12 20.69
CA VAL A 3 -7.57 -18.42 20.14
C VAL A 3 -7.08 -17.14 19.52
N SER A 4 -7.26 -17.00 18.21
CA SER A 4 -6.74 -15.85 17.48
C SER A 4 -7.55 -14.56 17.70
N MET A 5 -8.79 -14.67 18.16
CA MET A 5 -9.62 -13.50 18.41
C MET A 5 -10.56 -13.75 19.59
N ASP A 6 -10.21 -13.23 20.74
CA ASP A 6 -11.01 -13.36 21.98
C ASP A 6 -11.99 -12.20 22.20
N SER A 7 -11.81 -11.08 21.46
CA SER A 7 -12.73 -9.95 21.51
C SER A 7 -12.58 -9.09 20.25
N ALA A 8 -13.54 -8.21 20.02
CA ALA A 8 -13.49 -7.26 18.90
C ALA A 8 -12.33 -6.27 19.02
N ALA A 9 -11.78 -6.07 20.21
CA ALA A 9 -10.64 -5.18 20.43
C ALA A 9 -9.37 -5.66 19.71
N ARG A 10 -9.31 -6.95 19.34
CA ARG A 10 -8.15 -7.51 18.62
C ARG A 10 -8.11 -7.14 17.15
N VAL A 11 -9.18 -6.58 16.61
CA VAL A 11 -9.19 -6.11 15.23
C VAL A 11 -8.39 -4.80 15.15
N ILE A 12 -7.42 -4.74 14.25
CA ILE A 12 -6.53 -3.59 14.13
C ILE A 12 -7.30 -2.38 13.61
N SER A 13 -7.21 -1.27 14.32
CA SER A 13 -7.78 -0.01 13.89
C SER A 13 -6.80 0.76 13.00
N GLY A 14 -7.27 1.22 11.85
CA GLY A 14 -6.48 2.07 10.95
C GLY A 14 -6.06 3.40 11.56
N THR A 15 -6.68 3.81 12.67
CA THR A 15 -6.27 5.01 13.42
C THR A 15 -4.82 4.93 13.88
N HIS A 16 -4.31 3.73 14.11
CA HIS A 16 -2.93 3.48 14.52
C HIS A 16 -1.99 3.20 13.36
N GLY A 17 -2.45 3.43 12.12
CA GLY A 17 -1.63 3.31 10.92
C GLY A 17 -0.74 4.52 10.72
N GLN A 18 0.49 4.29 10.29
CA GLN A 18 1.45 5.32 9.93
C GLN A 18 2.13 4.97 8.62
N ALA A 19 2.47 5.99 7.86
CA ALA A 19 3.19 5.81 6.59
C ALA A 19 4.39 6.75 6.52
N TRP A 20 5.49 6.24 5.99
CA TRP A 20 6.70 7.01 5.71
C TRP A 20 7.01 6.95 4.22
N MET A 21 7.45 8.06 3.67
CA MET A 21 7.91 8.16 2.29
C MET A 21 9.36 8.67 2.33
N ASP A 22 10.31 7.84 1.87
CA ASP A 22 11.75 8.15 1.90
C ASP A 22 12.22 8.58 3.31
N ASP A 23 11.79 7.83 4.34
CA ASP A 23 12.11 8.05 5.76
C ASP A 23 11.48 9.31 6.39
N GLU A 24 10.56 9.98 5.67
CA GLU A 24 9.78 11.09 6.23
C GLU A 24 8.37 10.62 6.60
N LEU A 25 7.95 10.92 7.82
CA LEU A 25 6.60 10.59 8.27
C LEU A 25 5.57 11.44 7.53
N CYS A 26 4.61 10.77 6.91
CA CYS A 26 3.50 11.43 6.23
C CYS A 26 2.32 11.54 7.20
N GLY A 27 2.33 12.56 8.05
CA GLY A 27 1.29 12.74 9.07
C GLY A 27 -0.09 13.05 8.52
N GLU A 28 -0.16 13.48 7.26
CA GLU A 28 -1.41 13.79 6.56
C GLU A 28 -2.07 12.57 5.90
N THR A 29 -1.51 11.37 6.08
CA THR A 29 -2.00 10.15 5.43
C THR A 29 -3.38 9.75 5.96
N LEU A 30 -4.32 9.55 5.04
CA LEU A 30 -5.65 9.00 5.33
C LEU A 30 -5.67 7.48 5.30
N GLY A 31 -4.93 6.90 4.38
CA GLY A 31 -4.90 5.46 4.23
C GLY A 31 -3.89 5.02 3.19
N LEU A 32 -3.51 3.76 3.28
CA LEU A 32 -2.57 3.13 2.36
C LEU A 32 -3.06 1.73 2.08
N GLN A 33 -3.16 1.39 0.80
CA GLN A 33 -3.45 0.03 0.36
C GLN A 33 -2.37 -0.40 -0.62
N ALA A 34 -1.80 -1.57 -0.38
CA ALA A 34 -0.85 -2.18 -1.30
C ALA A 34 -1.16 -3.67 -1.37
N LYS A 35 -1.15 -4.21 -2.57
CA LYS A 35 -1.44 -5.62 -2.79
C LYS A 35 -0.65 -6.16 -3.95
N VAL A 36 -0.39 -7.46 -3.91
CA VAL A 36 0.25 -8.19 -5.01
C VAL A 36 -0.80 -9.12 -5.60
N ALA A 37 -1.12 -8.91 -6.87
CA ALA A 37 -2.06 -9.74 -7.60
C ALA A 37 -1.30 -10.82 -8.36
N ALA A 38 -1.68 -12.07 -8.18
CA ALA A 38 -1.11 -13.20 -8.90
C ALA A 38 -1.83 -13.36 -10.23
N ASN A 39 -1.08 -13.45 -11.33
CA ASN A 39 -1.60 -13.74 -12.63
C ASN A 39 -1.46 -15.24 -12.88
N LYS A 40 -2.59 -15.94 -12.94
CA LYS A 40 -2.66 -17.40 -13.11
C LYS A 40 -3.29 -17.74 -14.45
N GLU A 41 -2.75 -18.75 -15.09
CA GLU A 41 -3.33 -19.29 -16.32
C GLU A 41 -3.86 -20.69 -16.06
N GLU A 42 -4.98 -21.03 -16.69
CA GLU A 42 -5.57 -22.35 -16.60
C GLU A 42 -4.71 -23.36 -17.37
N VAL A 43 -4.47 -24.51 -16.76
CA VAL A 43 -3.73 -25.59 -17.36
C VAL A 43 -4.61 -26.83 -17.36
N PRO A 44 -5.21 -27.22 -18.50
CA PRO A 44 -5.95 -28.47 -18.57
C PRO A 44 -5.00 -29.64 -18.46
N MET A 45 -5.39 -30.63 -17.67
CA MET A 45 -4.57 -31.84 -17.46
C MET A 45 -5.32 -33.08 -17.91
N CYS A 46 -4.57 -34.01 -18.47
CA CYS A 46 -5.13 -35.27 -18.95
C CYS A 46 -5.81 -36.05 -17.81
N CYS A 47 -7.00 -36.59 -18.10
CA CYS A 47 -7.76 -37.42 -17.16
C CYS A 47 -8.19 -36.72 -15.86
N GLN A 48 -8.24 -35.39 -15.90
CA GLN A 48 -8.69 -34.59 -14.74
C GLN A 48 -9.82 -33.67 -15.16
N PHE A 49 -10.96 -33.80 -14.44
CA PHE A 49 -12.15 -32.98 -14.72
C PHE A 49 -11.97 -31.53 -14.28
N MET A 50 -11.38 -31.30 -13.10
CA MET A 50 -11.14 -29.97 -12.56
C MET A 50 -9.90 -29.35 -13.20
N VAL A 51 -10.04 -28.12 -13.68
CA VAL A 51 -8.94 -27.38 -14.30
C VAL A 51 -8.09 -26.74 -13.20
N ASP A 52 -6.79 -26.98 -13.25
CA ASP A 52 -5.85 -26.34 -12.35
C ASP A 52 -5.26 -25.07 -12.98
N THR A 53 -4.57 -24.27 -12.20
CA THR A 53 -3.97 -23.03 -12.67
C THR A 53 -2.48 -23.00 -12.35
N LYS A 54 -1.72 -22.31 -13.19
CA LYS A 54 -0.30 -22.09 -12.97
C LYS A 54 -0.03 -20.61 -12.79
N LEU A 55 0.73 -20.28 -11.75
CA LEU A 55 1.17 -18.91 -11.48
C LEU A 55 2.20 -18.52 -12.55
N MET A 56 1.89 -17.50 -13.33
CA MET A 56 2.77 -17.03 -14.42
C MET A 56 3.52 -15.77 -14.04
N SER A 57 2.88 -14.84 -13.35
CA SER A 57 3.47 -13.57 -12.95
C SER A 57 2.70 -12.97 -11.78
N ALA A 58 3.22 -11.88 -11.25
CA ALA A 58 2.55 -11.12 -10.21
C ALA A 58 2.76 -9.63 -10.44
N LYS A 59 1.81 -8.82 -10.02
CA LYS A 59 1.89 -7.37 -10.16
C LYS A 59 1.57 -6.72 -8.82
N GLY A 60 2.48 -5.87 -8.35
CA GLY A 60 2.26 -5.07 -7.14
C GLY A 60 1.65 -3.73 -7.48
N THR A 61 0.52 -3.43 -6.86
CA THR A 61 -0.16 -2.15 -7.03
C THR A 61 -0.63 -1.64 -5.68
N GLY A 62 -0.83 -0.33 -5.58
CA GLY A 62 -1.35 0.25 -4.36
C GLY A 62 -1.78 1.68 -4.57
N THR A 63 -2.36 2.24 -3.52
CA THR A 63 -2.79 3.64 -3.49
C THR A 63 -2.54 4.18 -2.09
N ILE A 64 -1.91 5.34 -2.02
CA ILE A 64 -1.79 6.09 -0.78
C ILE A 64 -2.65 7.34 -0.88
N ARG A 65 -3.41 7.64 0.17
CA ARG A 65 -4.33 8.77 0.22
C ARG A 65 -3.92 9.73 1.31
N PHE A 66 -3.97 11.02 0.98
CA PHE A 66 -3.61 12.11 1.91
C PHE A 66 -4.71 13.13 2.03
N HIS A 67 -4.80 13.78 3.18
CA HIS A 67 -5.41 15.10 3.25
C HIS A 67 -4.55 16.10 2.47
N LYS A 68 -5.18 17.02 1.76
CA LYS A 68 -4.45 18.05 1.03
C LYS A 68 -3.97 19.14 2.01
N VAL A 69 -2.81 18.94 2.59
CA VAL A 69 -2.19 19.83 3.57
C VAL A 69 -0.98 20.53 2.98
N ASN A 70 -0.26 19.86 2.06
CA ASN A 70 0.97 20.36 1.48
C ASN A 70 1.11 19.89 0.03
N SER A 71 2.21 20.25 -0.59
CA SER A 71 2.53 19.89 -1.98
C SER A 71 3.59 18.79 -2.06
N ARG A 72 3.54 17.82 -1.16
CA ARG A 72 4.55 16.74 -1.08
C ARG A 72 4.75 16.02 -2.40
N MET A 73 3.67 15.59 -3.04
CA MET A 73 3.76 14.84 -4.30
C MET A 73 4.24 15.71 -5.45
N ALA A 74 3.84 16.97 -5.49
CA ALA A 74 4.32 17.89 -6.50
C ALA A 74 5.83 18.12 -6.38
N ILE A 75 6.34 18.27 -5.16
CA ILE A 75 7.77 18.41 -4.90
C ILE A 75 8.53 17.16 -5.36
N LYS A 76 7.98 15.98 -5.09
CA LYS A 76 8.63 14.69 -5.44
C LYS A 76 8.65 14.42 -6.94
N MET A 77 7.58 14.75 -7.66
CA MET A 77 7.32 14.20 -9.00
C MET A 77 7.36 15.23 -10.13
N SER A 78 7.02 16.50 -9.86
CA SER A 78 6.72 17.45 -10.93
C SER A 78 7.88 17.64 -11.90
N ASP A 79 9.09 17.89 -11.39
CA ASP A 79 10.25 18.14 -12.23
C ASP A 79 10.67 16.89 -13.01
N ASN A 80 10.57 15.72 -12.39
CA ASN A 80 10.87 14.44 -13.05
C ASN A 80 9.91 14.18 -14.21
N LEU A 81 8.61 14.40 -13.99
CA LEU A 81 7.63 14.20 -15.05
C LEU A 81 7.81 15.18 -16.22
N LYS A 82 8.15 16.43 -15.94
CA LYS A 82 8.46 17.40 -17.01
C LYS A 82 9.67 16.96 -17.84
N ALA A 83 10.63 16.30 -17.21
CA ALA A 83 11.83 15.79 -17.87
C ALA A 83 11.64 14.39 -18.48
N GLY A 84 10.45 13.80 -18.37
CA GLY A 84 10.18 12.45 -18.85
C GLY A 84 10.82 11.35 -18.01
N LYS A 85 11.09 11.62 -16.74
CA LYS A 85 11.72 10.68 -15.81
C LYS A 85 10.71 10.12 -14.82
N ASP A 86 10.92 8.87 -14.42
CA ASP A 86 10.14 8.22 -13.39
C ASP A 86 10.66 8.59 -11.99
N THR A 87 9.75 8.70 -11.02
CA THR A 87 10.11 8.94 -9.63
C THR A 87 9.92 7.66 -8.85
N ARG A 88 10.97 7.19 -8.18
CA ARG A 88 10.93 5.99 -7.34
C ARG A 88 11.09 6.39 -5.89
N VAL A 89 10.21 5.90 -5.03
CA VAL A 89 10.25 6.20 -3.60
C VAL A 89 10.15 4.93 -2.78
N LYS A 90 10.62 5.00 -1.55
CA LYS A 90 10.47 3.93 -0.57
C LYS A 90 9.28 4.27 0.33
N LEU A 91 8.34 3.34 0.45
CA LEU A 91 7.17 3.49 1.32
C LEU A 91 7.27 2.50 2.47
N VAL A 92 7.00 2.96 3.67
CA VAL A 92 6.90 2.10 4.86
C VAL A 92 5.53 2.27 5.47
N SER A 93 4.86 1.16 5.73
CA SER A 93 3.55 1.14 6.40
C SER A 93 3.71 0.45 7.74
N LEU A 94 3.23 1.09 8.80
CA LEU A 94 3.24 0.54 10.14
C LEU A 94 1.82 0.55 10.69
N LEU A 95 1.38 -0.61 11.19
CA LEU A 95 0.16 -0.75 11.99
C LEU A 95 0.56 -1.25 13.37
N ASN A 96 0.35 -0.43 14.38
CA ASN A 96 0.72 -0.74 15.76
C ASN A 96 -0.37 -0.31 16.72
N ASP A 97 -1.47 -1.05 16.70
CA ASP A 97 -2.59 -0.82 17.63
C ASP A 97 -2.26 -1.49 18.97
N PRO A 98 -2.28 -0.74 20.10
CA PRO A 98 -1.92 -1.28 21.40
C PRO A 98 -2.88 -2.37 21.89
N ASP A 99 -4.10 -2.44 21.36
CA ASP A 99 -5.10 -3.46 21.76
C ASP A 99 -4.95 -4.76 20.97
N THR A 100 -3.99 -4.86 20.05
CA THR A 100 -3.79 -6.03 19.21
C THR A 100 -2.56 -6.83 19.66
N TYR A 101 -2.32 -7.97 18.99
CA TYR A 101 -1.26 -8.90 19.35
C TYR A 101 0.15 -8.46 18.96
N GLY A 102 0.29 -7.34 18.29
CA GLY A 102 1.61 -6.84 17.89
C GLY A 102 1.54 -5.78 16.81
N ALA A 103 2.66 -5.52 16.17
CA ALA A 103 2.80 -4.53 15.11
C ALA A 103 3.13 -5.22 13.78
N GLU A 104 2.61 -4.67 12.69
CA GLU A 104 2.97 -5.09 11.34
C GLU A 104 3.64 -3.93 10.62
N ARG A 105 4.82 -4.18 10.09
CA ARG A 105 5.58 -3.19 9.33
C ARG A 105 5.99 -3.76 7.98
N VAL A 106 5.57 -3.07 6.93
CA VAL A 106 5.86 -3.45 5.54
C VAL A 106 6.67 -2.34 4.90
N VAL A 107 7.73 -2.70 4.21
CA VAL A 107 8.48 -1.76 3.37
C VAL A 107 8.28 -2.11 1.90
N ILE A 108 8.01 -1.10 1.09
CA ILE A 108 7.86 -1.21 -0.36
C ILE A 108 8.98 -0.42 -0.99
N TYR A 109 9.80 -1.11 -1.79
CA TYR A 109 10.96 -0.50 -2.44
C TYR A 109 10.61 -0.07 -3.86
N ASP A 110 11.15 1.07 -4.25
CA ASP A 110 11.07 1.59 -5.62
C ASP A 110 9.63 1.68 -6.13
N ALA A 111 8.73 2.20 -5.29
CA ALA A 111 7.36 2.47 -5.70
C ALA A 111 7.34 3.59 -6.73
N SER A 112 6.67 3.33 -7.85
CA SER A 112 6.51 4.29 -8.94
C SER A 112 5.08 4.78 -8.94
N PHE A 113 4.89 6.09 -8.83
CA PHE A 113 3.56 6.67 -8.86
C PHE A 113 3.05 6.78 -10.29
N ASP A 114 1.79 6.43 -10.49
CA ASP A 114 1.19 6.34 -11.83
C ASP A 114 0.82 7.72 -12.40
N ASP A 115 0.44 8.65 -11.54
CA ASP A 115 0.01 9.98 -11.94
C ASP A 115 0.32 11.02 -10.87
N LEU A 116 0.21 12.28 -11.26
CA LEU A 116 0.34 13.43 -10.36
C LEU A 116 -0.90 14.31 -10.52
N THR A 117 -1.68 14.45 -9.45
CA THR A 117 -2.81 15.36 -9.43
C THR A 117 -2.32 16.80 -9.28
N LEU A 118 -2.53 17.62 -10.30
CA LEU A 118 -2.09 19.02 -10.29
C LEU A 118 -3.05 19.91 -9.51
N ALA A 119 -4.36 19.71 -9.71
CA ALA A 119 -5.38 20.46 -9.02
C ALA A 119 -6.64 19.61 -8.90
N ASP A 120 -7.18 19.54 -7.72
CA ASP A 120 -8.43 18.81 -7.43
C ASP A 120 -9.03 19.40 -6.17
N TRP A 121 -9.93 20.36 -6.33
CA TRP A 121 -10.55 21.04 -5.20
C TRP A 121 -11.99 21.43 -5.53
N GLU A 122 -12.79 21.54 -4.48
CA GLU A 122 -14.20 21.89 -4.58
C GLU A 122 -14.56 22.78 -3.39
N LEU A 123 -15.43 23.77 -3.63
CA LEU A 123 -15.88 24.67 -2.54
C LEU A 123 -16.63 23.87 -1.49
N ALA A 124 -16.34 24.19 -0.23
CA ALA A 124 -16.95 23.58 0.96
C ALA A 124 -16.66 22.08 1.11
N ALA A 125 -15.64 21.55 0.44
CA ALA A 125 -15.22 20.16 0.55
C ALA A 125 -13.78 20.09 1.10
N LYS A 126 -13.48 19.01 1.84
CA LYS A 126 -12.13 18.74 2.34
C LYS A 126 -11.23 18.34 1.18
N GLY A 127 -10.03 18.91 1.14
CA GLY A 127 -9.04 18.54 0.15
C GLY A 127 -8.43 17.17 0.44
N GLN A 128 -8.49 16.27 -0.54
CA GLN A 128 -7.89 14.94 -0.49
C GLN A 128 -7.21 14.64 -1.81
N ILE A 129 -6.15 13.86 -1.77
CA ILE A 129 -5.51 13.34 -2.98
C ILE A 129 -5.29 11.84 -2.86
N GLU A 130 -5.42 11.16 -3.99
CA GLU A 130 -5.12 9.73 -4.13
C GLU A 130 -3.93 9.59 -5.05
N CYS A 131 -2.96 8.80 -4.63
CA CYS A 131 -1.73 8.59 -5.38
C CYS A 131 -1.56 7.10 -5.65
N PRO A 132 -2.02 6.61 -6.81
CA PRO A 132 -1.81 5.21 -7.18
C PRO A 132 -0.35 4.97 -7.54
N PHE A 133 0.14 3.80 -7.21
CA PHE A 133 1.53 3.42 -7.48
C PHE A 133 1.64 1.94 -7.84
N THR A 134 2.77 1.58 -8.44
CA THR A 134 3.16 0.20 -8.72
C THR A 134 4.52 -0.08 -8.09
N PHE A 135 4.77 -1.35 -7.79
CA PHE A 135 6.03 -1.77 -7.19
C PHE A 135 6.36 -3.20 -7.61
N THR A 136 7.63 -3.60 -7.43
CA THR A 136 8.07 -4.96 -7.75
C THR A 136 8.72 -5.65 -6.57
N ARG A 137 9.08 -4.93 -5.51
CA ARG A 137 9.80 -5.48 -4.38
C ARG A 137 9.25 -4.97 -3.07
N TRP A 138 9.09 -5.87 -2.11
CA TRP A 138 8.62 -5.54 -0.77
C TRP A 138 9.24 -6.50 0.25
N ASP A 139 9.23 -6.08 1.53
CA ASP A 139 9.61 -6.93 2.65
C ASP A 139 8.75 -6.62 3.86
N TYR A 140 8.52 -7.64 4.69
CA TYR A 140 7.93 -7.45 6.00
C TYR A 140 9.06 -7.28 7.02
N LEU A 141 9.08 -6.16 7.72
CA LEU A 141 10.05 -5.92 8.79
C LEU A 141 9.55 -6.48 10.12
N ASP A 142 8.26 -6.37 10.38
CA ASP A 142 7.61 -6.91 11.56
C ASP A 142 6.31 -7.60 11.14
N LEU A 143 6.03 -8.77 11.71
CA LEU A 143 4.82 -9.53 11.45
C LEU A 143 4.13 -9.87 12.77
N ILE A 144 2.80 -9.89 12.75
CA ILE A 144 1.99 -10.35 13.86
C ILE A 144 1.74 -11.86 13.66
N GLN A 145 2.24 -12.67 14.59
CA GLN A 145 2.05 -14.12 14.48
C GLN A 145 0.64 -14.50 14.92
N PRO A 146 -0.03 -15.42 14.21
CA PRO A 146 -1.33 -15.91 14.63
C PRO A 146 -1.26 -16.58 16.00
N LYS A 147 -2.30 -16.40 16.81
CA LYS A 147 -2.38 -17.00 18.14
C LYS A 147 -3.63 -17.85 18.29
#